data_f49a5b9b6b4a16347912e526a2f2a678
#
_entry.id   f49a5b9b6b4a16347912e526a2f2a678
#
_cell.length_a   1.000
_cell.length_b   1.000
_cell.length_c   1.000
_cell.angle_alpha   90.00
_cell.angle_beta   90.00
_cell.angle_gamma   90.00
#
_symmetry.space_group_name_H-M   'P 1'
#
loop_
_entity.id
_entity.type
_entity.pdbx_description
1 polymer ?
#
loop_
_entity_poly.entity_id
_entity_poly.type
_entity_poly.pdbx_seq_one_letter_code
_entity_poly.pdbx_strand_id
1 'polypeptide(L)'
;MAKYVSEFLGTAILFCAVVGSGIMGENLNSENVQVTLLTNTLATVFALYFLISSLQPFSTHFNPAVSFVFCMKGEISVKTCTGFVALQIVGAVCGVMLANYMFGIDLVNFSEKPRSGTNLFVSEVFATFGLLLVILLSTKEKVAAGVAAYIGAAYWFTSSTSFANPAGSIGRAFSCLLYTS
;
A
#
# COMPACT_ATOMS: atom_id res chain seq x y z
N MET A 1 17.63 -6.81 -13.15
CA MET A 1 17.90 -5.85 -12.08
C MET A 1 16.78 -4.80 -12.00
N ALA A 2 16.41 -4.13 -13.10
CA ALA A 2 15.40 -3.06 -13.11
C ALA A 2 14.07 -3.40 -12.40
N LYS A 3 13.50 -4.60 -12.61
CA LYS A 3 12.26 -5.01 -11.95
C LYS A 3 12.35 -5.04 -10.41
N TYR A 4 13.49 -5.40 -9.85
CA TYR A 4 13.70 -5.42 -8.40
C TYR A 4 13.82 -4.00 -7.82
N VAL A 5 14.52 -3.10 -8.53
CA VAL A 5 14.60 -1.69 -8.18
C VAL A 5 13.21 -1.04 -8.25
N SER A 6 12.42 -1.38 -9.27
CA SER A 6 11.03 -0.92 -9.43
C SER A 6 10.15 -1.33 -8.25
N GLU A 7 10.23 -2.59 -7.81
CA GLU A 7 9.46 -3.08 -6.67
C GLU A 7 9.86 -2.38 -5.36
N PHE A 8 11.15 -2.18 -5.12
CA PHE A 8 11.63 -1.46 -3.94
C PHE A 8 11.18 0.01 -3.95
N LEU A 9 11.52 0.74 -5.02
CA LEU A 9 11.22 2.18 -5.11
C LEU A 9 9.71 2.45 -5.16
N GLY A 10 8.98 1.67 -5.96
CA GLY A 10 7.53 1.82 -6.07
C GLY A 10 6.83 1.57 -4.74
N THR A 11 7.23 0.53 -4.00
CA THR A 11 6.68 0.26 -2.67
C THR A 11 7.09 1.34 -1.66
N ALA A 12 8.35 1.80 -1.69
CA ALA A 12 8.82 2.85 -0.78
C ALA A 12 8.04 4.16 -1.01
N ILE A 13 7.91 4.60 -2.26
CA ILE A 13 7.15 5.82 -2.58
C ILE A 13 5.67 5.66 -2.23
N LEU A 14 5.07 4.50 -2.51
CA LEU A 14 3.67 4.23 -2.16
C LEU A 14 3.44 4.39 -0.66
N PHE A 15 4.25 3.74 0.19
CA PHE A 15 4.05 3.81 1.64
C PHE A 15 4.50 5.14 2.25
N CYS A 16 5.44 5.84 1.63
CA CYS A 16 5.74 7.22 1.97
C CYS A 16 4.52 8.13 1.70
N ALA A 17 3.85 7.96 0.55
CA ALA A 17 2.64 8.72 0.24
C ALA A 17 1.47 8.40 1.19
N VAL A 18 1.25 7.10 1.46
CA VAL A 18 0.18 6.65 2.37
C VAL A 18 0.38 7.20 3.78
N VAL A 19 1.56 7.05 4.35
CA VAL A 19 1.84 7.49 5.72
C VAL A 19 1.97 9.01 5.79
N GLY A 20 2.72 9.61 4.87
CA GLY A 20 2.92 11.07 4.85
C GLY A 20 1.63 11.86 4.67
N SER A 21 0.71 11.41 3.80
CA SER A 21 -0.60 12.07 3.66
C SER A 21 -1.48 11.89 4.90
N GLY A 22 -1.31 10.79 5.62
CA GLY A 22 -1.95 10.59 6.91
C GLY A 22 -1.47 11.57 7.95
N ILE A 23 -0.16 11.69 8.14
CA ILE A 23 0.46 12.65 9.07
C ILE A 23 0.05 14.08 8.72
N MET A 24 0.08 14.44 7.43
CA MET A 24 -0.36 15.77 6.97
C MET A 24 -1.82 16.03 7.32
N GLY A 25 -2.71 15.05 7.12
CA GLY A 25 -4.11 15.18 7.46
C GLY A 25 -4.34 15.40 8.97
N GLU A 26 -3.62 14.66 9.82
CA GLU A 26 -3.67 14.86 11.27
C GLU A 26 -3.11 16.22 11.70
N ASN A 27 -2.00 16.66 11.11
CA ASN A 27 -1.38 17.96 11.42
C ASN A 27 -2.26 19.14 11.03
N LEU A 28 -3.03 19.03 9.94
CA LEU A 28 -3.91 20.09 9.47
C LEU A 28 -5.24 20.14 10.23
N ASN A 29 -5.78 19.02 10.61
CA ASN A 29 -7.06 18.95 11.34
C ASN A 29 -7.24 17.60 12.04
N SER A 30 -6.72 17.48 13.25
CA SER A 30 -6.84 16.27 14.07
C SER A 30 -8.27 15.97 14.53
N GLU A 31 -9.16 16.95 14.52
CA GLU A 31 -10.55 16.77 14.97
C GLU A 31 -11.44 16.16 13.89
N ASN A 32 -11.06 16.24 12.61
CA ASN A 32 -11.87 15.74 11.49
C ASN A 32 -11.24 14.53 10.80
N VAL A 33 -11.40 13.37 11.43
CA VAL A 33 -10.92 12.07 10.92
C VAL A 33 -11.43 11.76 9.50
N GLN A 34 -12.63 12.23 9.15
CA GLN A 34 -13.20 11.98 7.80
C GLN A 34 -12.42 12.72 6.71
N VAL A 35 -12.05 13.98 6.95
CA VAL A 35 -11.25 14.77 6.02
C VAL A 35 -9.85 14.16 5.90
N THR A 36 -9.25 13.73 7.01
CA THR A 36 -7.95 13.06 7.01
C THR A 36 -8.01 11.75 6.21
N LEU A 37 -9.05 10.94 6.39
CA LEU A 37 -9.23 9.72 5.59
C LEU A 37 -9.44 10.03 4.10
N LEU A 38 -10.19 11.06 3.76
CA LEU A 38 -10.43 11.47 2.36
C LEU A 38 -9.12 11.92 1.69
N THR A 39 -8.34 12.77 2.35
CA THR A 39 -7.07 13.25 1.79
C THR A 39 -6.04 12.12 1.66
N ASN A 40 -5.98 11.21 2.63
CA ASN A 40 -5.15 10.02 2.56
C ASN A 40 -5.60 9.10 1.40
N THR A 41 -6.91 8.90 1.22
CA THR A 41 -7.46 8.15 0.08
C THR A 41 -7.01 8.75 -1.25
N LEU A 42 -7.17 10.06 -1.43
CA LEU A 42 -6.80 10.75 -2.68
C LEU A 42 -5.29 10.63 -2.95
N ALA A 43 -4.46 10.86 -1.95
CA ALA A 43 -3.01 10.72 -2.09
C ALA A 43 -2.61 9.29 -2.49
N THR A 44 -3.23 8.29 -1.88
CA THR A 44 -3.00 6.87 -2.21
C THR A 44 -3.45 6.53 -3.63
N VAL A 45 -4.63 7.00 -4.05
CA VAL A 45 -5.17 6.81 -5.41
C VAL A 45 -4.21 7.37 -6.45
N PHE A 46 -3.78 8.63 -6.27
CA PHE A 46 -2.84 9.25 -7.20
C PHE A 46 -1.47 8.58 -7.19
N ALA A 47 -0.96 8.19 -6.00
CA ALA A 47 0.31 7.46 -5.90
C ALA A 47 0.25 6.13 -6.65
N LEU A 48 -0.78 5.32 -6.44
CA LEU A 48 -0.97 4.06 -7.17
C LEU A 48 -1.05 4.30 -8.67
N TYR A 49 -1.83 5.29 -9.10
CA TYR A 49 -2.02 5.58 -10.52
C TYR A 49 -0.70 5.94 -11.20
N PHE A 50 0.05 6.92 -10.67
CA PHE A 50 1.30 7.33 -11.32
C PHE A 50 2.40 6.27 -11.22
N LEU A 51 2.52 5.55 -10.09
CA LEU A 51 3.52 4.51 -9.92
C LEU A 51 3.30 3.33 -10.86
N ILE A 52 2.05 2.84 -10.95
CA ILE A 52 1.73 1.75 -11.86
C ILE A 52 1.92 2.20 -13.30
N SER A 53 1.43 3.38 -13.68
CA SER A 53 1.58 3.90 -15.04
C SER A 53 3.03 4.10 -15.45
N SER A 54 3.87 4.63 -14.55
CA SER A 54 5.27 4.98 -14.86
C SER A 54 6.21 3.78 -14.82
N LEU A 55 5.98 2.84 -13.89
CA LEU A 55 6.88 1.71 -13.65
C LEU A 55 6.44 0.42 -14.35
N GLN A 56 5.30 0.43 -15.05
CA GLN A 56 4.75 -0.72 -15.77
C GLN A 56 5.76 -1.44 -16.68
N PRO A 57 6.69 -0.76 -17.38
CA PRO A 57 7.68 -1.44 -18.22
C PRO A 57 8.65 -2.37 -17.45
N PHE A 58 8.73 -2.21 -16.13
CA PHE A 58 9.66 -2.96 -15.29
C PHE A 58 8.95 -3.99 -14.39
N SER A 59 8.23 -3.54 -13.41
CA SER A 59 7.35 -4.31 -12.51
C SER A 59 6.54 -3.35 -11.62
N THR A 60 5.30 -3.70 -11.32
CA THR A 60 4.38 -2.87 -10.54
C THR A 60 3.50 -3.71 -9.60
N HIS A 61 4.05 -4.75 -9.00
CA HIS A 61 3.31 -5.52 -8.01
C HIS A 61 3.14 -4.73 -6.70
N PHE A 62 4.25 -4.20 -6.15
CA PHE A 62 4.31 -3.42 -4.90
C PHE A 62 3.60 -4.08 -3.71
N ASN A 63 3.33 -5.37 -3.81
CA ASN A 63 2.45 -6.11 -2.91
C ASN A 63 2.81 -7.60 -2.91
N PRO A 64 3.14 -8.20 -1.75
CA PRO A 64 3.42 -9.62 -1.64
C PRO A 64 2.29 -10.53 -2.12
N ALA A 65 1.02 -10.17 -1.84
CA ALA A 65 -0.13 -10.97 -2.27
C ALA A 65 -0.24 -11.01 -3.80
N VAL A 66 -0.01 -9.88 -4.47
CA VAL A 66 0.04 -9.80 -5.93
C VAL A 66 1.19 -10.66 -6.46
N SER A 67 2.40 -10.49 -5.92
CA SER A 67 3.57 -11.27 -6.33
C SER A 67 3.35 -12.77 -6.17
N PHE A 68 2.71 -13.18 -5.09
CA PHE A 68 2.37 -14.58 -4.83
C PHE A 68 1.41 -15.16 -5.88
N VAL A 69 0.33 -14.43 -6.23
CA VAL A 69 -0.64 -14.88 -7.24
C VAL A 69 0.02 -15.01 -8.61
N PHE A 70 0.87 -14.05 -9.03
CA PHE A 70 1.60 -14.14 -10.29
C PHE A 70 2.61 -15.29 -10.29
N CYS A 71 3.20 -15.62 -9.14
CA CYS A 71 4.04 -16.81 -8.98
C CYS A 71 3.23 -18.10 -9.13
N MET A 72 2.05 -18.20 -8.51
CA MET A 72 1.16 -19.36 -8.64
C MET A 72 0.68 -19.56 -10.09
N LYS A 73 0.49 -18.47 -10.84
CA LYS A 73 0.16 -18.54 -12.29
C LYS A 73 1.34 -18.92 -13.17
N GLY A 74 2.56 -19.03 -12.60
CA GLY A 74 3.78 -19.32 -13.36
C GLY A 74 4.32 -18.14 -14.17
N GLU A 75 3.80 -16.92 -13.98
CA GLU A 75 4.25 -15.73 -14.71
C GLU A 75 5.58 -15.17 -14.16
N ILE A 76 5.89 -15.44 -12.90
CA ILE A 76 7.20 -15.19 -12.30
C ILE A 76 7.71 -16.42 -11.56
N SER A 77 9.04 -16.62 -11.53
CA SER A 77 9.65 -17.74 -10.80
C SER A 77 9.57 -17.53 -9.30
N VAL A 78 9.63 -18.61 -8.51
CA VAL A 78 9.68 -18.56 -7.04
C VAL A 78 10.82 -17.66 -6.56
N LYS A 79 12.01 -17.75 -7.18
CA LYS A 79 13.16 -16.87 -6.86
C LYS A 79 12.82 -15.39 -7.07
N THR A 80 12.12 -15.06 -8.15
CA THR A 80 11.70 -13.69 -8.43
C THR A 80 10.66 -13.21 -7.40
N CYS A 81 9.67 -14.05 -7.10
CA CYS A 81 8.65 -13.77 -6.10
C CYS A 81 9.27 -13.47 -4.72
N THR A 82 10.15 -14.34 -4.23
CA THR A 82 10.85 -14.14 -2.95
C THR A 82 11.65 -12.83 -2.93
N GLY A 83 12.37 -12.54 -4.02
CA GLY A 83 13.10 -11.27 -4.15
C GLY A 83 12.17 -10.05 -4.16
N PHE A 84 11.01 -10.13 -4.82
CA PHE A 84 10.01 -9.07 -4.81
C PHE A 84 9.46 -8.85 -3.41
N VAL A 85 8.99 -9.91 -2.74
CA VAL A 85 8.44 -9.84 -1.39
C VAL A 85 9.44 -9.20 -0.41
N ALA A 86 10.70 -9.62 -0.44
CA ALA A 86 11.74 -9.05 0.42
C ALA A 86 11.92 -7.53 0.17
N LEU A 87 12.01 -7.13 -1.11
CA LEU A 87 12.19 -5.72 -1.49
C LEU A 87 10.94 -4.87 -1.25
N GLN A 88 9.75 -5.43 -1.39
CA GLN A 88 8.49 -4.77 -1.04
C GLN A 88 8.42 -4.50 0.47
N ILE A 89 8.78 -5.47 1.32
CA ILE A 89 8.79 -5.26 2.78
C ILE A 89 9.82 -4.20 3.17
N VAL A 90 11.06 -4.31 2.68
CA VAL A 90 12.10 -3.31 2.96
C VAL A 90 11.69 -1.93 2.42
N GLY A 91 11.15 -1.89 1.20
CA GLY A 91 10.63 -0.66 0.60
C GLY A 91 9.53 -0.01 1.44
N ALA A 92 8.56 -0.80 1.91
CA ALA A 92 7.48 -0.29 2.76
C ALA A 92 8.03 0.33 4.05
N VAL A 93 8.93 -0.36 4.74
CA VAL A 93 9.58 0.17 5.97
C VAL A 93 10.36 1.45 5.67
N CYS A 94 11.19 1.46 4.64
CA CYS A 94 11.96 2.65 4.25
C CYS A 94 11.04 3.82 3.88
N GLY A 95 9.95 3.57 3.16
CA GLY A 95 8.98 4.60 2.79
C GLY A 95 8.27 5.21 4.00
N VAL A 96 7.88 4.38 4.97
CA VAL A 96 7.29 4.83 6.24
C VAL A 96 8.29 5.66 7.05
N MET A 97 9.52 5.17 7.22
CA MET A 97 10.58 5.91 7.92
C MET A 97 10.90 7.25 7.25
N LEU A 98 10.89 7.29 5.91
CA LEU A 98 11.06 8.53 5.17
C LEU A 98 9.91 9.52 5.42
N ALA A 99 8.68 9.04 5.45
CA ALA A 99 7.53 9.86 5.80
C ALA A 99 7.68 10.43 7.22
N ASN A 100 7.95 9.59 8.22
CA ASN A 100 8.19 10.03 9.59
C ASN A 100 9.28 11.13 9.66
N TYR A 101 10.41 10.89 8.99
CA TYR A 101 11.51 11.85 8.95
C TYR A 101 11.12 13.21 8.35
N MET A 102 10.40 13.21 7.21
CA MET A 102 9.95 14.44 6.54
C MET A 102 9.03 15.29 7.42
N PHE A 103 8.31 14.67 8.35
CA PHE A 103 7.41 15.36 9.28
C PHE A 103 8.02 15.61 10.67
N GLY A 104 9.31 15.36 10.86
CA GLY A 104 9.98 15.59 12.14
C GLY A 104 9.58 14.62 13.25
N ILE A 105 9.05 13.45 12.87
CA ILE A 105 8.71 12.36 13.78
C ILE A 105 9.90 11.40 13.86
N ASP A 106 10.05 10.70 14.98
CA ASP A 106 11.08 9.67 15.12
C ASP A 106 10.98 8.65 13.98
N LEU A 107 12.14 8.27 13.42
CA LEU A 107 12.21 7.33 12.28
C LEU A 107 11.42 6.05 12.53
N VAL A 108 11.46 5.56 13.76
CA VAL A 108 10.71 4.39 14.21
C VAL A 108 9.74 4.84 15.30
N ASN A 109 8.47 4.82 14.98
CA ASN A 109 7.39 5.15 15.91
C ASN A 109 6.36 4.00 15.86
N PHE A 110 6.52 3.03 16.77
CA PHE A 110 5.68 1.82 16.72
C PHE A 110 4.21 2.12 16.96
N SER A 111 3.37 1.53 16.12
CA SER A 111 1.93 1.60 16.26
C SER A 111 1.47 0.90 17.54
N GLU A 112 0.74 1.62 18.38
CA GLU A 112 0.16 1.10 19.63
C GLU A 112 -1.29 0.64 19.44
N LYS A 113 -1.91 0.94 18.30
CA LYS A 113 -3.31 0.61 18.05
C LYS A 113 -3.48 -0.85 17.65
N PRO A 114 -4.22 -1.65 18.43
CA PRO A 114 -4.46 -3.05 18.09
C PRO A 114 -5.36 -3.14 16.85
N ARG A 115 -4.89 -3.85 15.84
CA ARG A 115 -5.67 -4.20 14.63
C ARG A 115 -5.93 -5.70 14.60
N SER A 116 -6.89 -6.15 15.40
CA SER A 116 -7.27 -7.56 15.51
C SER A 116 -8.80 -7.71 15.50
N GLY A 117 -9.25 -8.87 15.10
CA GLY A 117 -10.67 -9.22 15.05
C GLY A 117 -11.07 -9.86 13.74
N THR A 118 -12.06 -10.76 13.82
CA THR A 118 -12.56 -11.51 12.66
C THR A 118 -13.11 -10.59 11.56
N ASN A 119 -13.75 -9.49 11.95
CA ASN A 119 -14.28 -8.50 11.01
C ASN A 119 -13.18 -7.82 10.19
N LEU A 120 -12.08 -7.44 10.82
CA LEU A 120 -10.93 -6.84 10.12
C LEU A 120 -10.25 -7.87 9.22
N PHE A 121 -10.09 -9.10 9.68
CA PHE A 121 -9.53 -10.18 8.86
C PHE A 121 -10.38 -10.45 7.61
N VAL A 122 -11.69 -10.60 7.76
CA VAL A 122 -12.62 -10.80 6.63
C VAL A 122 -12.57 -9.60 5.68
N SER A 123 -12.51 -8.39 6.22
CA SER A 123 -12.39 -7.15 5.45
C SER A 123 -11.12 -7.12 4.59
N GLU A 124 -9.95 -7.49 5.15
CA GLU A 124 -8.69 -7.57 4.41
C GLU A 124 -8.68 -8.68 3.34
N VAL A 125 -9.28 -9.84 3.64
CA VAL A 125 -9.46 -10.91 2.64
C VAL A 125 -10.28 -10.41 1.46
N PHE A 126 -11.41 -9.75 1.75
CA PHE A 126 -12.30 -9.22 0.72
C PHE A 126 -11.64 -8.09 -0.10
N ALA A 127 -10.95 -7.18 0.57
CA ALA A 127 -10.21 -6.10 -0.07
C ALA A 127 -9.10 -6.63 -1.00
N THR A 128 -8.32 -7.62 -0.53
CA THR A 128 -7.25 -8.24 -1.32
C THR A 128 -7.81 -9.03 -2.49
N PHE A 129 -8.90 -9.77 -2.27
CA PHE A 129 -9.57 -10.52 -3.34
C PHE A 129 -10.03 -9.60 -4.47
N GLY A 130 -10.73 -8.50 -4.14
CA GLY A 130 -11.19 -7.55 -5.14
C GLY A 130 -10.05 -6.83 -5.86
N LEU A 131 -8.96 -6.49 -5.14
CA LEU A 131 -7.75 -5.97 -5.77
C LEU A 131 -7.18 -6.92 -6.83
N LEU A 132 -7.06 -8.20 -6.47
CA LEU A 132 -6.56 -9.24 -7.38
C LEU A 132 -7.49 -9.44 -8.58
N LEU A 133 -8.81 -9.41 -8.38
CA LEU A 133 -9.77 -9.45 -9.48
C LEU A 133 -9.57 -8.29 -10.46
N VAL A 134 -9.43 -7.06 -9.95
CA VAL A 134 -9.18 -5.89 -10.79
C VAL A 134 -7.90 -6.07 -11.60
N ILE A 135 -6.81 -6.51 -10.97
CA ILE A 135 -5.53 -6.71 -11.64
C ILE A 135 -5.64 -7.78 -12.73
N LEU A 136 -6.27 -8.92 -12.41
CA LEU A 136 -6.34 -10.07 -13.32
C LEU A 136 -7.31 -9.88 -14.50
N LEU A 137 -8.33 -9.04 -14.32
CA LEU A 137 -9.34 -8.77 -15.35
C LEU A 137 -9.07 -7.49 -16.15
N SER A 138 -8.13 -6.66 -15.73
CA SER A 138 -7.79 -5.42 -16.43
C SER A 138 -6.78 -5.65 -17.56
N THR A 139 -6.90 -4.86 -18.62
CA THR A 139 -5.83 -4.76 -19.63
C THR A 139 -4.67 -3.90 -19.08
N LYS A 140 -3.52 -4.00 -19.72
CA LYS A 140 -2.33 -3.22 -19.31
C LYS A 140 -2.59 -1.71 -19.28
N GLU A 141 -3.41 -1.21 -20.20
CA GLU A 141 -3.73 0.22 -20.31
C GLU A 141 -4.66 0.69 -19.18
N LYS A 142 -5.48 -0.22 -18.64
CA LYS A 142 -6.52 0.10 -17.64
C LYS A 142 -6.15 -0.25 -16.22
N VAL A 143 -5.15 -1.13 -16.01
CA VAL A 143 -4.84 -1.66 -14.67
C VAL A 143 -4.47 -0.56 -13.68
N ALA A 144 -3.72 0.47 -14.10
CA ALA A 144 -3.34 1.58 -13.21
C ALA A 144 -4.58 2.33 -12.69
N ALA A 145 -5.50 2.69 -13.58
CA ALA A 145 -6.73 3.38 -13.20
C ALA A 145 -7.66 2.45 -12.39
N GLY A 146 -7.77 1.18 -12.79
CA GLY A 146 -8.60 0.18 -12.12
C GLY A 146 -8.15 -0.07 -10.68
N VAL A 147 -6.86 -0.30 -10.46
CA VAL A 147 -6.29 -0.52 -9.12
C VAL A 147 -6.45 0.73 -8.25
N ALA A 148 -6.12 1.91 -8.78
CA ALA A 148 -6.25 3.17 -8.06
C ALA A 148 -7.71 3.43 -7.64
N ALA A 149 -8.66 3.27 -8.57
CA ALA A 149 -10.08 3.47 -8.29
C ALA A 149 -10.63 2.43 -7.30
N TYR A 150 -10.24 1.15 -7.43
CA TYR A 150 -10.65 0.11 -6.51
C TYR A 150 -10.16 0.37 -5.09
N ILE A 151 -8.87 0.67 -4.91
CA ILE A 151 -8.32 0.97 -3.59
C ILE A 151 -8.95 2.23 -3.01
N GLY A 152 -9.17 3.26 -3.82
CA GLY A 152 -9.88 4.46 -3.39
C GLY A 152 -11.28 4.17 -2.84
N ALA A 153 -12.05 3.33 -3.52
CA ALA A 153 -13.34 2.88 -3.03
C ALA A 153 -13.22 2.02 -1.77
N ALA A 154 -12.25 1.08 -1.75
CA ALA A 154 -12.08 0.12 -0.67
C ALA A 154 -11.68 0.78 0.67
N TYR A 155 -11.02 1.93 0.65
CA TYR A 155 -10.79 2.75 1.85
C TYR A 155 -12.08 3.06 2.60
N TRP A 156 -13.22 3.14 1.90
CA TRP A 156 -14.50 3.58 2.45
C TRP A 156 -15.52 2.46 2.68
N PHE A 157 -15.49 1.40 1.89
CA PHE A 157 -16.46 0.30 2.08
C PHE A 157 -15.91 -0.86 2.91
N THR A 158 -14.61 -0.85 3.27
CA THR A 158 -14.01 -1.89 4.12
C THR A 158 -13.75 -1.35 5.52
N SER A 159 -14.04 -2.16 6.55
CA SER A 159 -13.81 -1.78 7.95
C SER A 159 -12.32 -1.63 8.31
N SER A 160 -11.44 -2.21 7.50
CA SER A 160 -10.00 -2.18 7.69
C SER A 160 -9.30 -1.03 6.96
N THR A 161 -10.05 -0.19 6.23
CA THR A 161 -9.49 0.81 5.30
C THR A 161 -8.62 0.21 4.20
N SER A 162 -8.82 -1.09 3.90
CA SER A 162 -8.20 -1.80 2.78
C SER A 162 -6.67 -1.65 2.71
N PHE A 163 -5.95 -2.20 3.67
CA PHE A 163 -4.50 -2.33 3.50
C PHE A 163 -4.19 -3.21 2.28
N ALA A 164 -4.92 -4.34 2.16
CA ALA A 164 -4.85 -5.26 1.01
C ALA A 164 -3.41 -5.56 0.55
N ASN A 165 -2.43 -5.39 1.46
CA ASN A 165 -1.00 -5.45 1.17
C ASN A 165 -0.20 -5.88 2.42
N PRO A 166 0.32 -7.11 2.47
CA PRO A 166 1.10 -7.58 3.62
C PRO A 166 2.36 -6.76 3.90
N ALA A 167 3.04 -6.23 2.87
CA ALA A 167 4.19 -5.35 3.08
C ALA A 167 3.77 -4.04 3.76
N GLY A 168 2.58 -3.54 3.39
CA GLY A 168 1.99 -2.37 4.03
C GLY A 168 1.67 -2.59 5.50
N SER A 169 1.12 -3.74 5.83
CA SER A 169 0.83 -4.08 7.23
C SER A 169 2.10 -4.12 8.08
N ILE A 170 3.21 -4.65 7.54
CA ILE A 170 4.50 -4.64 8.21
C ILE A 170 5.08 -3.23 8.30
N GLY A 171 5.13 -2.50 7.18
CA GLY A 171 5.69 -1.14 7.14
C GLY A 171 4.99 -0.19 8.10
N ARG A 172 3.65 -0.23 8.13
CA ARG A 172 2.85 0.65 8.98
C ARG A 172 2.96 0.35 10.48
N ALA A 173 3.47 -0.81 10.88
CA ALA A 173 3.81 -1.06 12.27
C ALA A 173 4.91 -0.11 12.80
N PHE A 174 5.65 0.55 11.92
CA PHE A 174 6.70 1.52 12.24
C PHE A 174 6.22 2.99 12.22
N SER A 175 4.91 3.23 12.13
CA SER A 175 4.32 4.58 12.23
C SER A 175 3.04 4.54 13.04
N CYS A 176 2.95 5.39 14.07
CA CYS A 176 1.77 5.52 14.91
C CYS A 176 0.86 6.63 14.36
N LEU A 177 -0.10 6.26 13.51
CA LEU A 177 -1.15 7.16 13.02
C LEU A 177 -2.48 6.79 13.67
N LEU A 178 -3.13 7.74 14.33
CA LEU A 178 -4.31 7.50 15.17
C LEU A 178 -5.51 6.92 14.41
N TYR A 179 -5.73 7.32 13.15
CA TYR A 179 -6.94 6.93 12.41
C TYR A 179 -6.73 5.78 11.42
N THR A 180 -5.49 5.47 11.04
CA THR A 180 -5.19 4.47 9.99
C THR A 180 -4.36 3.28 10.48
N SER A 181 -3.92 3.32 11.73
CA SER A 181 -3.11 2.27 12.34
C SER A 181 -3.96 1.27 13.12
#